data_4ae04f27262019f7df444cf21293cf6e
#
_entry.id   4ae04f27262019f7df444cf21293cf6e
#
_cell.length_a   1.000
_cell.length_b   1.000
_cell.length_c   1.000
_cell.angle_alpha   90.00
_cell.angle_beta   90.00
_cell.angle_gamma   90.00
#
_symmetry.space_group_name_H-M   'P 1'
#
loop_
_entity.id
_entity.type
_entity.pdbx_description
1 polymer ?
#
loop_
_entity_poly.entity_id
_entity_poly.type
_entity_poly.pdbx_seq_one_letter_code
_entity_poly.pdbx_strand_id
1 'polypeptide(L)'
;MAKNSDIMPMAGENIQYTTVKTPKGTSVSVMIRTPDFSSGEITVINASTALAYPQAELQRNPTVKYNCHSYAWYSQSTSNKYWMNSPGAYTMDGSYSFYSNIVSPANAKVFYLSDDHSAIVHSSSSMTVGTATFISKWGEAGVYIHNRLFSPYDASSVQFYV
;
A
#
# COMPACT_ATOMS: atom_id res chain seq x y z
N MET A 1 -3.65 13.71 -1.47
CA MET A 1 -2.88 12.72 -0.67
C MET A 1 -1.43 12.76 -1.10
N ALA A 2 -0.48 12.89 -0.16
CA ALA A 2 0.94 12.82 -0.52
C ALA A 2 1.28 11.41 -1.03
N LYS A 3 1.99 11.32 -2.14
CA LYS A 3 2.52 10.05 -2.65
C LYS A 3 3.61 9.53 -1.72
N ASN A 4 3.85 8.22 -1.73
CA ASN A 4 4.80 7.56 -0.81
C ASN A 4 6.23 8.12 -0.89
N SER A 5 6.66 8.62 -2.05
CA SER A 5 7.99 9.18 -2.28
C SER A 5 8.13 10.65 -1.88
N ASP A 6 7.03 11.36 -1.65
CA ASP A 6 7.03 12.82 -1.46
C ASP A 6 6.87 13.23 0.01
N ILE A 7 7.23 12.34 0.93
CA ILE A 7 7.04 12.60 2.35
C ILE A 7 8.10 13.58 2.86
N MET A 8 7.63 14.75 3.23
CA MET A 8 8.42 15.73 3.98
C MET A 8 8.13 15.53 5.46
N PRO A 9 9.14 15.34 6.33
CA PRO A 9 8.92 15.27 7.77
C PRO A 9 8.17 16.50 8.25
N MET A 10 7.08 16.29 8.99
CA MET A 10 6.39 17.37 9.66
C MET A 10 7.15 17.82 10.91
N ALA A 11 6.94 19.07 11.36
CA ALA A 11 7.53 19.55 12.61
C ALA A 11 7.18 18.59 13.76
N GLY A 12 8.20 18.09 14.47
CA GLY A 12 8.06 17.12 15.55
C GLY A 12 8.05 15.66 15.11
N GLU A 13 8.09 15.36 13.81
CA GLU A 13 8.23 14.00 13.33
C GLU A 13 9.68 13.51 13.48
N ASN A 14 9.82 12.26 13.98
CA ASN A 14 11.09 11.56 14.06
C ASN A 14 11.09 10.43 13.03
N ILE A 15 12.14 10.37 12.21
CA ILE A 15 12.36 9.32 11.23
C ILE A 15 13.66 8.60 11.55
N GLN A 16 13.56 7.28 11.73
CA GLN A 16 14.70 6.39 11.86
C GLN A 16 14.79 5.48 10.65
N TYR A 17 15.98 5.33 10.08
CA TYR A 17 16.21 4.44 8.94
C TYR A 17 16.70 3.09 9.42
N THR A 18 16.16 2.03 8.85
CA THR A 18 16.56 0.65 9.11
C THR A 18 16.30 -0.22 7.89
N THR A 19 16.45 -1.52 8.02
CA THR A 19 16.14 -2.48 6.94
C THR A 19 15.23 -3.59 7.44
N VAL A 20 14.43 -4.12 6.53
CA VAL A 20 13.76 -5.41 6.67
C VAL A 20 14.28 -6.39 5.63
N LYS A 21 13.90 -7.64 5.71
CA LYS A 21 14.33 -8.68 4.77
C LYS A 21 13.15 -9.14 3.92
N THR A 22 13.45 -9.38 2.64
CA THR A 22 12.55 -10.15 1.78
C THR A 22 12.50 -11.61 2.25
N PRO A 23 11.55 -12.42 1.77
CA PRO A 23 11.53 -13.87 2.02
C PRO A 23 12.86 -14.57 1.65
N LYS A 24 13.58 -14.08 0.65
CA LYS A 24 14.89 -14.62 0.24
C LYS A 24 16.08 -13.98 0.94
N GLY A 25 15.84 -13.06 1.89
CA GLY A 25 16.88 -12.51 2.75
C GLY A 25 17.54 -11.23 2.22
N THR A 26 17.07 -10.67 1.11
CA THR A 26 17.58 -9.38 0.61
C THR A 26 17.16 -8.24 1.52
N SER A 27 18.07 -7.32 1.83
CA SER A 27 17.78 -6.14 2.64
C SER A 27 16.97 -5.11 1.85
N VAL A 28 15.94 -4.57 2.49
CA VAL A 28 15.10 -3.51 1.95
C VAL A 28 15.12 -2.33 2.92
N SER A 29 15.47 -1.15 2.42
CA SER A 29 15.47 0.07 3.23
C SER A 29 14.07 0.48 3.61
N VAL A 30 13.86 0.80 4.90
CA VAL A 30 12.58 1.24 5.45
C VAL A 30 12.79 2.34 6.48
N MET A 31 11.72 3.02 6.84
CA MET A 31 11.70 4.07 7.85
C MET A 31 10.76 3.68 9.00
N ILE A 32 11.16 4.04 10.22
CA ILE A 32 10.27 4.06 11.38
C ILE A 32 9.90 5.52 11.62
N ARG A 33 8.60 5.84 11.52
CA ARG A 33 8.06 7.19 11.66
C ARG A 33 7.27 7.33 12.95
N THR A 34 7.56 8.36 13.72
CA THR A 34 6.88 8.69 14.98
C THR A 34 6.72 10.19 15.15
N PRO A 35 5.72 10.72 15.89
CA PRO A 35 4.60 9.96 16.47
C PRO A 35 3.58 9.56 15.41
N ASP A 36 2.66 8.67 15.78
CA ASP A 36 1.50 8.35 14.95
C ASP A 36 0.41 9.41 15.10
N PHE A 37 -0.62 9.35 14.26
CA PHE A 37 -1.75 10.26 14.31
C PHE A 37 -2.51 10.20 15.63
N SER A 38 -2.96 11.36 16.11
CA SER A 38 -3.96 11.46 17.16
C SER A 38 -5.34 10.98 16.68
N SER A 39 -6.25 10.69 17.61
CA SER A 39 -7.62 10.30 17.26
C SER A 39 -8.36 11.38 16.47
N GLY A 40 -8.09 12.65 16.73
CA GLY A 40 -8.66 13.77 15.99
C GLY A 40 -8.17 13.83 14.54
N GLU A 41 -6.88 13.63 14.31
CA GLU A 41 -6.29 13.56 12.97
C GLU A 41 -6.85 12.37 12.19
N ILE A 42 -6.97 11.20 12.80
CA ILE A 42 -7.58 10.02 12.19
C ILE A 42 -9.02 10.32 11.76
N THR A 43 -9.82 10.97 12.59
CA THR A 43 -11.20 11.33 12.26
C THR A 43 -11.27 12.24 11.04
N VAL A 44 -10.40 13.25 10.96
CA VAL A 44 -10.35 14.20 9.82
C VAL A 44 -9.95 13.48 8.53
N ILE A 45 -8.92 12.64 8.58
CA ILE A 45 -8.44 11.89 7.41
C ILE A 45 -9.53 10.95 6.90
N ASN A 46 -10.18 10.21 7.80
CA ASN A 46 -11.26 9.28 7.43
C ASN A 46 -12.45 10.01 6.81
N ALA A 47 -12.87 11.15 7.37
CA ALA A 47 -13.98 11.94 6.84
C ALA A 47 -13.66 12.49 5.44
N SER A 48 -12.48 13.04 5.26
CA SER A 48 -12.00 13.57 3.96
C SER A 48 -11.93 12.47 2.90
N THR A 49 -11.42 11.30 3.25
CA THR A 49 -11.30 10.16 2.33
C THR A 49 -12.67 9.60 1.96
N ALA A 50 -13.58 9.47 2.92
CA ALA A 50 -14.95 8.98 2.67
C ALA A 50 -15.73 9.92 1.73
N LEU A 51 -15.49 11.23 1.83
CA LEU A 51 -16.12 12.22 0.95
C LEU A 51 -15.61 12.10 -0.48
N ALA A 52 -14.30 11.88 -0.67
CA ALA A 52 -13.67 11.77 -1.98
C ALA A 52 -13.90 10.39 -2.64
N TYR A 53 -13.93 9.33 -1.86
CA TYR A 53 -14.04 7.93 -2.32
C TYR A 53 -15.12 7.17 -1.53
N PRO A 54 -16.40 7.51 -1.71
CA PRO A 54 -17.48 6.95 -0.89
C PRO A 54 -17.73 5.45 -1.10
N GLN A 55 -17.20 4.87 -2.19
CA GLN A 55 -17.34 3.44 -2.52
C GLN A 55 -16.22 2.58 -1.93
N ALA A 56 -15.18 3.17 -1.37
CA ALA A 56 -14.10 2.44 -0.74
C ALA A 56 -14.49 2.05 0.70
N GLU A 57 -14.17 0.82 1.07
CA GLU A 57 -14.50 0.27 2.39
C GLU A 57 -13.29 0.35 3.32
N LEU A 58 -13.37 1.18 4.36
CA LEU A 58 -12.32 1.31 5.36
C LEU A 58 -12.18 0.01 6.18
N GLN A 59 -10.97 -0.56 6.18
CA GLN A 59 -10.63 -1.75 6.95
C GLN A 59 -9.79 -1.44 8.18
N ARG A 60 -8.91 -0.44 8.09
CA ARG A 60 -8.01 -0.01 9.17
C ARG A 60 -7.80 1.49 9.13
N ASN A 61 -7.61 2.07 10.30
CA ASN A 61 -7.41 3.50 10.46
C ASN A 61 -6.10 4.00 9.82
N PRO A 62 -6.06 5.30 9.47
CA PRO A 62 -4.83 6.00 9.09
C PRO A 62 -3.70 5.82 10.10
N THR A 63 -2.50 5.68 9.58
CA THR A 63 -1.26 5.64 10.38
C THR A 63 -0.07 6.04 9.52
N VAL A 64 0.92 6.67 10.11
CA VAL A 64 2.21 6.95 9.47
C VAL A 64 3.17 5.76 9.54
N LYS A 65 2.83 4.70 10.25
CA LYS A 65 3.75 3.59 10.55
C LYS A 65 4.12 2.79 9.31
N TYR A 66 3.14 2.49 8.46
CA TYR A 66 3.38 1.72 7.23
C TYR A 66 2.57 2.29 6.07
N ASN A 67 3.05 2.08 4.86
CA ASN A 67 2.43 2.52 3.62
C ASN A 67 1.97 1.35 2.75
N CYS A 68 1.55 1.64 1.51
CA CYS A 68 1.07 0.65 0.56
C CYS A 68 2.10 -0.43 0.23
N HIS A 69 3.37 -0.04 0.04
CA HIS A 69 4.43 -0.99 -0.29
C HIS A 69 4.72 -1.93 0.87
N SER A 70 4.88 -1.40 2.08
CA SER A 70 5.09 -2.21 3.27
C SER A 70 3.90 -3.13 3.56
N TYR A 71 2.68 -2.61 3.43
CA TYR A 71 1.46 -3.42 3.60
C TYR A 71 1.39 -4.57 2.60
N ALA A 72 1.63 -4.28 1.32
CA ALA A 72 1.50 -5.29 0.28
C ALA A 72 2.63 -6.33 0.29
N TRP A 73 3.89 -5.90 0.45
CA TRP A 73 5.05 -6.76 0.21
C TRP A 73 5.67 -7.32 1.48
N TYR A 74 5.61 -6.57 2.60
CA TYR A 74 6.26 -6.98 3.84
C TYR A 74 5.29 -7.60 4.85
N SER A 75 4.29 -6.85 5.34
CA SER A 75 3.40 -7.35 6.39
C SER A 75 2.06 -6.63 6.45
N GLN A 76 0.98 -7.42 6.51
CA GLN A 76 -0.38 -6.94 6.75
C GLN A 76 -0.74 -6.90 8.24
N SER A 77 0.21 -7.16 9.13
CA SER A 77 -0.02 -7.10 10.58
C SER A 77 -0.30 -5.66 11.04
N THR A 78 -1.17 -5.50 12.03
CA THR A 78 -1.39 -4.21 12.70
C THR A 78 -0.17 -3.75 13.50
N SER A 79 0.77 -4.65 13.79
CA SER A 79 2.05 -4.33 14.43
C SER A 79 3.14 -3.88 13.45
N ASN A 80 2.86 -3.86 12.14
CA ASN A 80 3.81 -3.35 11.14
C ASN A 80 4.13 -1.88 11.46
N LYS A 81 5.42 -1.57 11.59
CA LYS A 81 5.91 -0.24 11.94
C LYS A 81 6.91 0.32 10.90
N TYR A 82 6.94 -0.25 9.72
CA TYR A 82 7.92 0.10 8.71
C TYR A 82 7.27 0.75 7.50
N TRP A 83 7.75 1.93 7.14
CA TRP A 83 7.40 2.64 5.91
C TRP A 83 8.42 2.30 4.83
N MET A 84 7.97 1.85 3.67
CA MET A 84 8.83 1.35 2.59
C MET A 84 8.65 2.20 1.33
N ASN A 85 9.74 2.85 0.88
CA ASN A 85 9.67 3.68 -0.34
C ASN A 85 9.73 2.87 -1.63
N SER A 86 10.42 1.73 -1.64
CA SER A 86 10.54 0.91 -2.85
C SER A 86 10.48 -0.58 -2.52
N PRO A 87 9.57 -1.33 -3.16
CA PRO A 87 9.47 -2.78 -2.99
C PRO A 87 10.30 -3.56 -4.01
N GLY A 88 11.11 -2.91 -4.84
CA GLY A 88 11.78 -3.54 -5.99
C GLY A 88 12.57 -4.80 -5.66
N ALA A 89 13.21 -4.88 -4.48
CA ALA A 89 13.96 -6.05 -4.06
C ALA A 89 13.12 -7.33 -4.01
N TYR A 90 11.82 -7.24 -3.68
CA TYR A 90 10.92 -8.39 -3.60
C TYR A 90 10.69 -9.09 -4.94
N THR A 91 10.74 -8.35 -6.03
CA THR A 91 10.62 -8.90 -7.38
C THR A 91 11.98 -9.24 -7.98
N MET A 92 12.99 -8.42 -7.70
CA MET A 92 14.34 -8.60 -8.26
C MET A 92 15.07 -9.82 -7.72
N ASP A 93 14.84 -10.18 -6.45
CA ASP A 93 15.46 -11.37 -5.87
C ASP A 93 14.62 -12.65 -6.09
N GLY A 94 13.47 -12.53 -6.73
CA GLY A 94 12.56 -13.63 -7.00
C GLY A 94 11.79 -14.13 -5.78
N SER A 95 11.66 -13.31 -4.72
CA SER A 95 10.74 -13.62 -3.60
C SER A 95 9.30 -13.72 -4.08
N TYR A 96 8.95 -12.87 -5.06
CA TYR A 96 7.68 -12.94 -5.79
C TYR A 96 7.99 -12.91 -7.29
N SER A 97 7.28 -13.77 -8.03
CA SER A 97 7.47 -13.91 -9.47
C SER A 97 6.34 -13.22 -10.24
N PHE A 98 6.69 -12.59 -11.35
CA PHE A 98 5.70 -12.03 -12.26
C PHE A 98 4.73 -13.14 -12.71
N TYR A 99 3.44 -12.85 -12.59
CA TYR A 99 2.38 -13.77 -12.98
C TYR A 99 1.69 -13.31 -14.27
N SER A 100 1.19 -12.07 -14.27
CA SER A 100 0.43 -11.52 -15.41
C SER A 100 0.26 -10.01 -15.23
N ASN A 101 -0.10 -9.33 -16.31
CA ASN A 101 -0.61 -7.96 -16.28
C ASN A 101 -2.13 -7.88 -16.55
N ILE A 102 -2.79 -9.02 -16.73
CA ILE A 102 -4.21 -9.09 -17.09
C ILE A 102 -5.03 -9.84 -16.04
N VAL A 103 -4.54 -10.99 -15.56
CA VAL A 103 -5.26 -11.88 -14.66
C VAL A 103 -4.43 -12.19 -13.41
N SER A 104 -5.11 -12.43 -12.30
CA SER A 104 -4.45 -12.74 -11.04
C SER A 104 -5.31 -13.61 -10.14
N PRO A 105 -4.74 -14.54 -9.38
CA PRO A 105 -5.43 -15.17 -8.26
C PRO A 105 -5.61 -14.17 -7.11
N ALA A 106 -6.54 -14.45 -6.20
CA ALA A 106 -6.66 -13.72 -4.94
C ALA A 106 -5.32 -13.75 -4.18
N ASN A 107 -5.05 -12.72 -3.40
CA ASN A 107 -3.83 -12.52 -2.62
C ASN A 107 -2.55 -12.24 -3.43
N ALA A 108 -2.60 -12.19 -4.77
CA ALA A 108 -1.46 -11.73 -5.55
C ALA A 108 -1.09 -10.29 -5.19
N LYS A 109 0.20 -9.99 -5.22
CA LYS A 109 0.70 -8.61 -5.07
C LYS A 109 0.46 -7.85 -6.36
N VAL A 110 0.06 -6.58 -6.23
CA VAL A 110 -0.20 -5.68 -7.35
C VAL A 110 0.83 -4.56 -7.32
N PHE A 111 1.59 -4.45 -8.40
CA PHE A 111 2.52 -3.34 -8.61
C PHE A 111 1.97 -2.39 -9.66
N TYR A 112 1.86 -1.12 -9.32
CA TYR A 112 1.37 -0.08 -10.21
C TYR A 112 2.54 0.46 -11.05
N LEU A 113 2.43 0.40 -12.38
CA LEU A 113 3.46 0.93 -13.28
C LEU A 113 3.27 2.42 -13.53
N SER A 114 2.04 2.91 -13.44
CA SER A 114 1.69 4.30 -13.75
C SER A 114 1.64 5.19 -12.50
N ASP A 115 1.86 4.63 -11.33
CA ASP A 115 1.82 5.36 -10.06
C ASP A 115 2.73 4.70 -9.01
N ASP A 116 3.08 5.44 -7.97
CA ASP A 116 3.84 4.94 -6.83
C ASP A 116 2.91 4.26 -5.82
N HIS A 117 2.45 3.06 -6.17
CA HIS A 117 1.49 2.33 -5.35
C HIS A 117 1.65 0.81 -5.47
N SER A 118 1.21 0.12 -4.42
CA SER A 118 1.07 -1.33 -4.37
C SER A 118 -0.23 -1.71 -3.67
N ALA A 119 -0.77 -2.86 -4.05
CA ALA A 119 -1.98 -3.42 -3.48
C ALA A 119 -1.87 -4.95 -3.37
N ILE A 120 -2.92 -5.56 -2.83
CA ILE A 120 -3.13 -7.00 -2.85
C ILE A 120 -4.48 -7.26 -3.51
N VAL A 121 -4.59 -8.27 -4.35
CA VAL A 121 -5.87 -8.67 -4.93
C VAL A 121 -6.76 -9.24 -3.83
N HIS A 122 -7.90 -8.60 -3.60
CA HIS A 122 -8.89 -9.03 -2.62
C HIS A 122 -9.87 -10.05 -3.22
N SER A 123 -10.38 -9.77 -4.41
CA SER A 123 -11.27 -10.68 -5.15
C SER A 123 -10.83 -10.79 -6.60
N SER A 124 -10.74 -12.03 -7.07
CA SER A 124 -10.32 -12.38 -8.43
C SER A 124 -11.46 -12.97 -9.28
N SER A 125 -12.69 -12.86 -8.84
CA SER A 125 -13.84 -13.55 -9.45
C SER A 125 -14.13 -13.13 -10.90
N SER A 126 -13.60 -12.01 -11.35
CA SER A 126 -13.61 -11.61 -12.77
C SER A 126 -12.47 -10.63 -12.99
N MET A 127 -11.56 -10.97 -13.90
CA MET A 127 -10.38 -10.19 -14.20
C MET A 127 -10.63 -9.11 -15.26
N THR A 128 -11.87 -8.84 -15.59
CA THR A 128 -12.19 -7.67 -16.41
C THR A 128 -11.87 -6.40 -15.62
N VAL A 129 -11.18 -5.49 -16.28
CA VAL A 129 -10.93 -4.14 -15.76
C VAL A 129 -12.27 -3.55 -15.29
N GLY A 130 -12.35 -3.17 -14.03
CA GLY A 130 -13.55 -2.58 -13.44
C GLY A 130 -14.33 -3.48 -12.47
N THR A 131 -14.06 -4.78 -12.42
CA THR A 131 -14.74 -5.70 -11.49
C THR A 131 -13.82 -6.29 -10.41
N ALA A 132 -12.50 -6.28 -10.62
CA ALA A 132 -11.54 -6.71 -9.62
C ALA A 132 -11.53 -5.75 -8.42
N THR A 133 -11.48 -6.31 -7.22
CA THR A 133 -11.28 -5.53 -5.99
C THR A 133 -9.89 -5.77 -5.43
N PHE A 134 -9.28 -4.67 -4.97
CA PHE A 134 -8.00 -4.67 -4.30
C PHE A 134 -8.15 -4.28 -2.84
N ILE A 135 -7.21 -4.68 -2.01
CA ILE A 135 -7.02 -4.15 -0.67
C ILE A 135 -5.66 -3.47 -0.61
N SER A 136 -5.62 -2.23 -0.15
CA SER A 136 -4.39 -1.45 -0.09
C SER A 136 -4.41 -0.38 0.99
N LYS A 137 -3.22 -0.05 1.49
CA LYS A 137 -2.98 1.12 2.35
C LYS A 137 -2.83 2.36 1.47
N TRP A 138 -3.57 3.41 1.73
CA TRP A 138 -3.55 4.63 0.92
C TRP A 138 -2.60 5.68 1.51
N GLY A 139 -1.30 5.52 1.28
CA GLY A 139 -0.28 6.40 1.84
C GLY A 139 -0.41 6.47 3.36
N GLU A 140 -0.66 7.67 3.90
CA GLU A 140 -0.91 7.89 5.32
C GLU A 140 -2.37 7.63 5.74
N ALA A 141 -3.31 7.56 4.79
CA ALA A 141 -4.70 7.22 5.06
C ALA A 141 -4.85 5.74 5.44
N GLY A 142 -6.09 5.26 5.58
CA GLY A 142 -6.38 3.91 6.03
C GLY A 142 -6.06 2.80 5.02
N VAL A 143 -6.39 1.58 5.41
CA VAL A 143 -6.45 0.43 4.53
C VAL A 143 -7.87 0.31 4.01
N TYR A 144 -8.02 0.18 2.70
CA TYR A 144 -9.32 0.12 2.03
C TYR A 144 -9.43 -1.10 1.13
N ILE A 145 -10.65 -1.70 1.11
CA ILE A 145 -11.10 -2.54 0.00
C ILE A 145 -11.78 -1.61 -1.01
N HIS A 146 -11.38 -1.70 -2.26
CA HIS A 146 -11.88 -0.82 -3.30
C HIS A 146 -11.88 -1.52 -4.67
N ASN A 147 -12.74 -1.04 -5.57
CA ASN A 147 -12.62 -1.41 -6.97
C ASN A 147 -11.28 -0.89 -7.51
N ARG A 148 -10.67 -1.66 -8.40
CA ARG A 148 -9.38 -1.33 -9.03
C ARG A 148 -9.31 0.11 -9.53
N LEU A 149 -10.39 0.61 -10.13
CA LEU A 149 -10.42 1.94 -10.75
C LEU A 149 -10.87 3.07 -9.81
N PHE A 150 -11.38 2.73 -8.61
CA PHE A 150 -11.90 3.72 -7.66
C PHE A 150 -10.96 3.86 -6.45
N SER A 151 -9.83 4.51 -6.69
CA SER A 151 -8.85 4.88 -5.68
C SER A 151 -8.10 6.14 -6.12
N PRO A 152 -7.31 6.76 -5.24
CA PRO A 152 -6.49 7.91 -5.61
C PRO A 152 -5.36 7.60 -6.61
N TYR A 153 -5.13 6.33 -6.93
CA TYR A 153 -3.98 5.88 -7.70
C TYR A 153 -4.36 5.46 -9.11
N ASP A 154 -3.47 5.74 -10.06
CA ASP A 154 -3.65 5.35 -11.46
C ASP A 154 -3.40 3.85 -11.65
N ALA A 155 -4.47 3.09 -11.79
CA ALA A 155 -4.46 1.65 -12.03
C ALA A 155 -4.54 1.26 -13.51
N SER A 156 -4.27 2.19 -14.44
CA SER A 156 -4.32 1.92 -15.89
C SER A 156 -3.33 0.83 -16.33
N SER A 157 -2.18 0.74 -15.65
CA SER A 157 -1.18 -0.28 -15.90
C SER A 157 -0.68 -0.88 -14.59
N VAL A 158 -0.91 -2.17 -14.42
CA VAL A 158 -0.51 -2.93 -13.23
C VAL A 158 0.14 -4.25 -13.61
N GLN A 159 0.94 -4.79 -12.71
CA GLN A 159 1.52 -6.13 -12.80
C GLN A 159 1.16 -6.92 -11.54
N PHE A 160 0.86 -8.20 -11.72
CA PHE A 160 0.55 -9.13 -10.64
C PHE A 160 1.72 -10.08 -10.39
N TYR A 161 1.99 -10.33 -9.12
CA TYR A 161 3.09 -11.18 -8.65
C TYR A 161 2.57 -12.21 -7.63
N VAL A 162 3.12 -13.40 -7.71
CA VAL A 162 2.82 -14.50 -6.80
C VAL A 162 4.08 -15.11 -6.20
#